data_f8f61d904e7064e2be9beafac5e3f602
#
_entry.id   f8f61d904e7064e2be9beafac5e3f602
#
_cell.length_a   1.000
_cell.length_b   1.000
_cell.length_c   1.000
_cell.angle_alpha   90.00
_cell.angle_beta   90.00
_cell.angle_gamma   90.00
#
_symmetry.space_group_name_H-M   'P 1'
#
loop_
_entity.id
_entity.type
_entity.pdbx_description
1 polymer ?
#
loop_
_entity_poly.entity_id
_entity_poly.type
_entity_poly.pdbx_seq_one_letter_code
_entity_poly.pdbx_strand_id
1 'polypeptide(L)'
;MKKTINILVALVIVAGLFSCNNSESTSKNQGALTGNAAEKVYVAPGELDEYYAFVSGGFSGQLAVYGLPSGRLFKVIPVFSQDAEKAWGYNEETTPMLNTSHGFIPWDDSHHPDISQTNGEVDGRWVFINGNNTPRIAKIDLTTFETTEIIEVPNSAGNHSSSFVTENTEYVVAGTRFSVPVPQKDMSINEYKGNFKGALSFISVDPEDGRMDIKFQIIMPGFNYDLSHPGRGKSHGWFFFTTYNTEEAHTLMEVNASQNDKDFIAAINWKKIEE
;
A
#
# COMPACT_ATOMS: atom_id res chain seq x y z
N MET A 1 21.06 61.38 -41.63
CA MET A 1 21.69 60.09 -41.20
C MET A 1 21.19 59.56 -39.86
N LYS A 2 21.04 60.36 -38.80
CA LYS A 2 20.57 59.81 -37.45
C LYS A 2 19.15 59.26 -37.44
N LYS A 3 18.21 59.79 -38.23
CA LYS A 3 16.80 59.29 -38.27
C LYS A 3 16.68 57.95 -38.99
N THR A 4 17.48 57.66 -39.97
CA THR A 4 17.48 56.41 -40.75
C THR A 4 18.03 55.23 -39.89
N ILE A 5 19.07 55.51 -39.07
CA ILE A 5 19.65 54.49 -38.18
C ILE A 5 18.65 54.05 -37.08
N ASN A 6 17.88 54.97 -36.54
CA ASN A 6 16.89 54.67 -35.51
C ASN A 6 15.72 53.80 -36.05
N ILE A 7 15.34 53.99 -37.32
CA ILE A 7 14.31 53.15 -37.96
C ILE A 7 14.85 51.75 -38.23
N LEU A 8 16.11 51.62 -38.62
CA LEU A 8 16.73 50.32 -38.87
C LEU A 8 16.88 49.48 -37.57
N VAL A 9 17.27 50.13 -36.48
CA VAL A 9 17.39 49.48 -35.17
C VAL A 9 16.01 49.07 -34.63
N ALA A 10 14.98 49.90 -34.83
CA ALA A 10 13.62 49.56 -34.44
C ALA A 10 13.06 48.38 -35.25
N LEU A 11 13.37 48.29 -36.54
CA LEU A 11 12.93 47.16 -37.38
C LEU A 11 13.61 45.84 -37.01
N VAL A 12 14.89 45.86 -36.60
CA VAL A 12 15.62 44.67 -36.16
C VAL A 12 15.09 44.19 -34.81
N ILE A 13 14.72 45.08 -33.90
CA ILE A 13 14.12 44.72 -32.60
C ILE A 13 12.73 44.11 -32.77
N VAL A 14 11.91 44.65 -33.68
CA VAL A 14 10.58 44.12 -33.98
C VAL A 14 10.66 42.76 -34.68
N ALA A 15 11.62 42.56 -35.59
CA ALA A 15 11.84 41.26 -36.22
C ALA A 15 12.34 40.19 -35.22
N GLY A 16 13.13 40.58 -34.20
CA GLY A 16 13.57 39.70 -33.13
C GLY A 16 12.46 39.22 -32.18
N LEU A 17 11.40 40.02 -32.02
CA LEU A 17 10.25 39.68 -31.15
C LEU A 17 9.23 38.73 -31.82
N PHE A 18 9.27 38.62 -33.17
CA PHE A 18 8.41 37.67 -33.90
C PHE A 18 9.08 36.30 -34.14
N SER A 19 10.35 36.12 -33.77
CA SER A 19 11.06 34.84 -33.96
C SER A 19 10.81 33.81 -32.83
N CYS A 20 10.07 34.17 -31.78
CA CYS A 20 9.82 33.26 -30.68
C CYS A 20 8.35 32.79 -30.57
N ASN A 21 7.53 32.98 -31.60
CA ASN A 21 6.13 32.61 -31.51
C ASN A 21 5.65 31.76 -32.69
N ASN A 22 6.36 30.67 -32.97
CA ASN A 22 5.84 29.56 -33.76
C ASN A 22 6.35 28.23 -33.21
N SER A 23 6.01 27.93 -31.97
CA SER A 23 5.70 26.56 -31.63
C SER A 23 4.18 26.39 -31.82
N GLU A 24 3.77 26.26 -33.08
CA GLU A 24 2.56 25.50 -33.35
C GLU A 24 2.77 24.13 -32.67
N SER A 25 2.09 23.92 -31.53
CA SER A 25 1.81 22.60 -31.10
C SER A 25 0.96 21.94 -32.19
N THR A 26 1.61 21.40 -33.19
CA THR A 26 0.98 20.39 -34.02
C THR A 26 0.66 19.25 -33.08
N SER A 27 -0.55 19.25 -32.58
CA SER A 27 -1.27 18.04 -32.21
C SER A 27 -1.31 17.17 -33.47
N LYS A 28 -0.17 16.55 -33.77
CA LYS A 28 -0.13 15.49 -34.76
C LYS A 28 -0.91 14.33 -34.13
N ASN A 29 -2.00 13.96 -34.78
CA ASN A 29 -2.59 12.63 -34.66
C ASN A 29 -1.49 11.64 -34.31
N GLN A 30 -1.53 11.13 -33.10
CA GLN A 30 -0.71 10.00 -32.70
C GLN A 30 -1.17 8.79 -33.51
N GLY A 31 -0.70 8.71 -34.75
CA GLY A 31 -0.71 7.44 -35.46
C GLY A 31 0.01 6.44 -34.59
N ALA A 32 -0.49 5.24 -34.50
CA ALA A 32 0.04 4.18 -33.67
C ALA A 32 1.58 4.16 -33.74
N LEU A 33 2.24 4.64 -32.68
CA LEU A 33 3.69 4.66 -32.58
C LEU A 33 4.16 3.22 -32.45
N THR A 34 4.54 2.62 -33.54
CA THR A 34 5.07 1.27 -33.57
C THR A 34 6.56 1.35 -33.28
N GLY A 35 6.96 0.86 -32.12
CA GLY A 35 8.35 0.56 -31.83
C GLY A 35 9.16 1.56 -30.99
N ASN A 36 8.67 2.77 -30.71
CA ASN A 36 9.40 3.73 -29.85
C ASN A 36 8.86 3.72 -28.42
N ALA A 37 9.51 2.96 -27.54
CA ALA A 37 9.13 2.89 -26.13
C ALA A 37 9.30 4.23 -25.41
N ALA A 38 10.30 5.04 -25.78
CA ALA A 38 10.56 6.33 -25.15
C ALA A 38 9.42 7.34 -25.40
N GLU A 39 8.82 7.32 -26.59
CA GLU A 39 7.67 8.20 -26.88
C GLU A 39 6.40 7.80 -26.11
N LYS A 40 6.26 6.50 -25.80
CA LYS A 40 5.11 5.98 -25.05
C LYS A 40 5.12 6.37 -23.59
N VAL A 41 6.30 6.63 -23.03
CA VAL A 41 6.49 7.00 -21.63
C VAL A 41 6.85 8.49 -21.48
N TYR A 42 6.82 9.26 -22.57
CA TYR A 42 7.17 10.67 -22.53
C TYR A 42 6.04 11.49 -21.91
N VAL A 43 6.38 12.20 -20.84
CA VAL A 43 5.57 13.25 -20.22
C VAL A 43 6.38 14.54 -20.29
N ALA A 44 5.81 15.59 -20.89
CA ALA A 44 6.53 16.84 -21.09
C ALA A 44 6.92 17.51 -19.76
N PRO A 45 8.01 18.31 -19.74
CA PRO A 45 8.36 19.09 -18.55
C PRO A 45 7.21 20.01 -18.13
N GLY A 46 6.84 19.94 -16.84
CA GLY A 46 5.73 20.68 -16.26
C GLY A 46 4.36 19.98 -16.35
N GLU A 47 4.27 18.89 -17.10
CA GLU A 47 3.07 18.06 -17.14
C GLU A 47 3.10 16.99 -16.02
N LEU A 48 1.92 16.64 -15.54
CA LEU A 48 1.73 15.55 -14.58
C LEU A 48 1.54 14.22 -15.31
N ASP A 49 1.95 13.16 -14.64
CA ASP A 49 1.59 11.80 -15.06
C ASP A 49 0.07 11.57 -14.90
N GLU A 50 -0.49 10.72 -15.74
CA GLU A 50 -1.92 10.44 -15.77
C GLU A 50 -2.35 9.61 -14.54
N TYR A 51 -1.47 8.70 -14.11
CA TYR A 51 -1.71 7.82 -12.97
C TYR A 51 -0.49 7.74 -12.05
N TYR A 52 -0.72 7.28 -10.81
CA TYR A 52 0.32 6.93 -9.86
C TYR A 52 0.24 5.46 -9.49
N ALA A 53 1.40 4.80 -9.49
CA ALA A 53 1.55 3.45 -8.99
C ALA A 53 2.23 3.47 -7.61
N PHE A 54 1.61 2.78 -6.66
CA PHE A 54 2.14 2.61 -5.30
C PHE A 54 2.78 1.24 -5.19
N VAL A 55 4.09 1.22 -4.96
CA VAL A 55 4.89 -0.01 -4.99
C VAL A 55 5.56 -0.20 -3.64
N SER A 56 5.27 -1.31 -2.99
CA SER A 56 5.93 -1.66 -1.73
C SER A 56 7.43 -1.85 -1.94
N GLY A 57 8.22 -1.32 -1.03
CA GLY A 57 9.67 -1.43 -1.06
C GLY A 57 10.21 -2.75 -0.50
N GLY A 58 9.33 -3.64 0.00
CA GLY A 58 9.74 -4.87 0.64
C GLY A 58 10.63 -4.58 1.85
N PHE A 59 11.80 -5.18 1.89
CA PHE A 59 12.76 -5.04 2.99
C PHE A 59 13.27 -3.62 3.26
N SER A 60 12.98 -2.65 2.38
CA SER A 60 13.29 -1.25 2.67
C SER A 60 12.33 -0.61 3.69
N GLY A 61 11.18 -1.24 3.95
CA GLY A 61 10.15 -0.71 4.84
C GLY A 61 9.49 0.57 4.35
N GLN A 62 9.49 0.80 3.03
CA GLN A 62 9.06 2.03 2.38
C GLN A 62 7.96 1.75 1.36
N LEU A 63 7.29 2.80 0.92
CA LEU A 63 6.38 2.80 -0.22
C LEU A 63 6.90 3.77 -1.27
N ALA A 64 7.13 3.29 -2.49
CA ALA A 64 7.53 4.13 -3.61
C ALA A 64 6.31 4.52 -4.45
N VAL A 65 6.28 5.78 -4.91
CA VAL A 65 5.24 6.31 -5.78
C VAL A 65 5.85 6.62 -7.13
N TYR A 66 5.37 5.97 -8.17
CA TYR A 66 5.80 6.18 -9.54
C TYR A 66 4.70 6.82 -10.36
N GLY A 67 5.07 7.81 -11.17
CA GLY A 67 4.17 8.37 -12.18
C GLY A 67 4.07 7.47 -13.40
N LEU A 68 2.88 7.33 -13.96
CA LEU A 68 2.61 6.57 -15.18
C LEU A 68 1.94 7.48 -16.22
N PRO A 69 2.38 7.50 -17.48
CA PRO A 69 3.23 6.49 -18.12
C PRO A 69 4.75 6.73 -17.99
N SER A 70 5.22 7.83 -17.38
CA SER A 70 6.65 8.19 -17.42
C SER A 70 7.59 7.21 -16.70
N GLY A 71 7.11 6.48 -15.72
CA GLY A 71 7.93 5.65 -14.84
C GLY A 71 8.82 6.47 -13.88
N ARG A 72 8.60 7.79 -13.76
CA ARG A 72 9.38 8.64 -12.85
C ARG A 72 9.08 8.27 -11.40
N LEU A 73 10.13 8.14 -10.62
CA LEU A 73 9.99 8.06 -9.17
C LEU A 73 9.54 9.43 -8.65
N PHE A 74 8.32 9.52 -8.17
CA PHE A 74 7.73 10.74 -7.66
C PHE A 74 8.11 10.98 -6.20
N LYS A 75 7.93 9.96 -5.36
CA LYS A 75 8.23 10.04 -3.92
C LYS A 75 8.57 8.65 -3.35
N VAL A 76 9.41 8.63 -2.33
CA VAL A 76 9.59 7.48 -1.45
C VAL A 76 9.05 7.87 -0.07
N ILE A 77 8.12 7.09 0.44
CA ILE A 77 7.44 7.32 1.71
C ILE A 77 8.00 6.33 2.73
N PRO A 78 8.64 6.77 3.82
CA PRO A 78 9.04 5.88 4.89
C PRO A 78 7.79 5.41 5.64
N VAL A 79 7.71 4.10 5.90
CA VAL A 79 6.56 3.49 6.58
C VAL A 79 7.05 2.79 7.85
N PHE A 80 7.71 1.64 7.69
CA PHE A 80 8.29 0.85 8.78
C PHE A 80 9.81 1.00 8.84
N SER A 81 10.35 2.09 8.32
CA SER A 81 11.78 2.38 8.31
C SER A 81 12.03 3.79 8.79
N GLN A 82 13.17 4.03 9.43
CA GLN A 82 13.60 5.38 9.72
C GLN A 82 14.11 6.07 8.45
N ASP A 83 13.86 7.39 8.35
CA ASP A 83 14.36 8.24 7.28
C ASP A 83 14.89 9.55 7.88
N ALA A 84 16.22 9.66 7.97
CA ALA A 84 16.88 10.81 8.61
C ALA A 84 16.69 12.10 7.81
N GLU A 85 16.56 12.02 6.47
CA GLU A 85 16.36 13.18 5.60
C GLU A 85 15.02 13.87 5.87
N LYS A 86 14.00 13.07 6.22
CA LYS A 86 12.67 13.55 6.58
C LYS A 86 12.42 13.64 8.09
N ALA A 87 13.42 13.34 8.90
CA ALA A 87 13.32 13.18 10.35
C ALA A 87 12.28 12.12 10.79
N TRP A 88 11.82 11.27 9.88
CA TRP A 88 10.86 10.21 10.17
C TRP A 88 11.49 9.14 11.07
N GLY A 89 10.80 8.83 12.18
CA GLY A 89 11.28 7.88 13.18
C GLY A 89 12.41 8.42 14.08
N TYR A 90 12.74 9.72 13.98
CA TYR A 90 13.77 10.38 14.80
C TYR A 90 13.23 11.54 15.64
N ASN A 91 12.02 12.01 15.39
CA ASN A 91 11.39 13.09 16.13
C ASN A 91 10.36 12.58 17.15
N GLU A 92 9.85 13.46 18.00
CA GLU A 92 8.89 13.12 19.05
C GLU A 92 7.51 12.67 18.49
N GLU A 93 7.17 13.09 17.30
CA GLU A 93 5.90 12.79 16.66
C GLU A 93 5.91 11.42 15.97
N THR A 94 6.96 11.09 15.23
CA THR A 94 6.99 9.90 14.38
C THR A 94 7.72 8.70 15.01
N THR A 95 8.64 8.94 15.96
CA THR A 95 9.31 7.84 16.67
C THR A 95 8.33 6.91 17.38
N PRO A 96 7.26 7.40 18.05
CA PRO A 96 6.27 6.53 18.69
C PRO A 96 5.53 5.60 17.72
N MET A 97 5.38 5.98 16.45
CA MET A 97 4.72 5.13 15.44
C MET A 97 5.51 3.85 15.13
N LEU A 98 6.81 3.83 15.40
CA LEU A 98 7.67 2.67 15.21
C LEU A 98 7.80 1.79 16.47
N ASN A 99 7.14 2.15 17.57
CA ASN A 99 7.06 1.32 18.76
C ASN A 99 6.05 0.19 18.55
N THR A 100 6.37 -0.95 19.13
CA THR A 100 5.52 -2.14 19.18
C THR A 100 5.40 -2.63 20.63
N SER A 101 4.56 -3.62 20.87
CA SER A 101 4.50 -4.33 22.15
C SER A 101 5.85 -4.96 22.57
N HIS A 102 6.77 -5.15 21.62
CA HIS A 102 8.12 -5.69 21.83
C HIS A 102 9.21 -4.60 21.87
N GLY A 103 8.83 -3.32 21.89
CA GLY A 103 9.73 -2.17 21.91
C GLY A 103 9.87 -1.47 20.57
N PHE A 104 10.89 -0.63 20.43
CA PHE A 104 11.14 0.14 19.22
C PHE A 104 11.68 -0.77 18.10
N ILE A 105 10.91 -0.94 17.03
CA ILE A 105 11.27 -1.72 15.86
C ILE A 105 11.22 -0.82 14.62
N PRO A 106 12.32 -0.15 14.27
CA PRO A 106 12.39 0.80 13.16
C PRO A 106 12.61 0.13 11.80
N TRP A 107 12.09 -1.07 11.63
CA TRP A 107 12.18 -1.82 10.38
C TRP A 107 11.05 -2.83 10.27
N ASP A 108 10.58 -3.03 9.04
CA ASP A 108 9.78 -4.18 8.64
C ASP A 108 9.88 -4.37 7.12
N ASP A 109 9.44 -5.53 6.66
CA ASP A 109 9.24 -5.84 5.25
C ASP A 109 7.84 -5.38 4.84
N SER A 110 7.74 -4.26 4.13
CA SER A 110 6.46 -3.67 3.70
C SER A 110 5.86 -4.42 2.51
N HIS A 111 4.58 -4.82 2.62
CA HIS A 111 3.89 -5.60 1.60
C HIS A 111 2.47 -5.10 1.32
N HIS A 112 1.94 -5.47 0.17
CA HIS A 112 0.53 -5.37 -0.23
C HIS A 112 -0.16 -4.03 0.09
N PRO A 113 0.27 -2.91 -0.54
CA PRO A 113 -0.46 -1.66 -0.42
C PRO A 113 -1.83 -1.78 -1.12
N ASP A 114 -2.87 -1.26 -0.49
CA ASP A 114 -4.19 -1.10 -1.09
C ASP A 114 -4.72 0.31 -0.87
N ILE A 115 -5.44 0.85 -1.83
CA ILE A 115 -5.92 2.22 -1.83
C ILE A 115 -7.36 2.25 -1.35
N SER A 116 -7.70 3.26 -0.55
CA SER A 116 -9.09 3.51 -0.10
C SER A 116 -10.05 3.63 -1.28
N GLN A 117 -11.28 3.18 -1.05
CA GLN A 117 -12.33 3.10 -2.06
C GLN A 117 -13.64 3.70 -1.57
N THR A 118 -14.39 4.26 -2.50
CA THR A 118 -15.78 4.66 -2.31
C THR A 118 -16.60 4.05 -3.44
N ASN A 119 -17.62 3.27 -3.11
CA ASN A 119 -18.43 2.51 -4.08
C ASN A 119 -17.60 1.60 -5.00
N GLY A 120 -16.51 1.04 -4.48
CA GLY A 120 -15.63 0.14 -5.21
C GLY A 120 -14.63 0.83 -6.15
N GLU A 121 -14.63 2.14 -6.21
CA GLU A 121 -13.70 2.95 -6.99
C GLU A 121 -12.65 3.60 -6.09
N VAL A 122 -11.40 3.62 -6.55
CA VAL A 122 -10.30 4.29 -5.85
C VAL A 122 -10.63 5.76 -5.64
N ASP A 123 -10.58 6.22 -4.39
CA ASP A 123 -10.98 7.59 -4.03
C ASP A 123 -9.81 8.52 -3.71
N GLY A 124 -8.59 7.99 -3.67
CA GLY A 124 -7.36 8.77 -3.53
C GLY A 124 -7.14 9.41 -2.15
N ARG A 125 -7.83 8.96 -1.10
CA ARG A 125 -7.66 9.49 0.25
C ARG A 125 -6.48 8.86 0.98
N TRP A 126 -6.42 7.53 1.02
CA TRP A 126 -5.43 6.80 1.82
C TRP A 126 -4.87 5.58 1.08
N VAL A 127 -3.66 5.21 1.48
CA VAL A 127 -3.09 3.88 1.18
C VAL A 127 -2.86 3.17 2.50
N PHE A 128 -3.26 1.91 2.58
CA PHE A 128 -2.96 1.01 3.69
C PHE A 128 -1.90 0.02 3.25
N ILE A 129 -0.97 -0.32 4.15
CA ILE A 129 0.13 -1.25 3.86
C ILE A 129 0.50 -2.03 5.12
N ASN A 130 0.83 -3.30 4.96
CA ASN A 130 1.18 -4.17 6.08
C ASN A 130 2.68 -4.35 6.27
N GLY A 131 3.07 -4.61 7.51
CA GLY A 131 4.33 -5.23 7.88
C GLY A 131 4.25 -6.75 7.81
N ASN A 132 5.18 -7.37 7.08
CA ASN A 132 5.19 -8.82 6.90
C ASN A 132 5.79 -9.57 8.10
N ASN A 133 6.76 -8.96 8.79
CA ASN A 133 7.48 -9.59 9.90
C ASN A 133 7.10 -9.04 11.28
N THR A 134 6.27 -8.03 11.32
CA THR A 134 5.59 -7.54 12.52
C THR A 134 4.10 -7.38 12.24
N PRO A 135 3.22 -7.53 13.24
CA PRO A 135 1.78 -7.46 13.00
C PRO A 135 1.28 -6.01 12.89
N ARG A 136 1.91 -5.20 12.05
CA ARG A 136 1.58 -3.78 11.89
C ARG A 136 0.85 -3.50 10.59
N ILE A 137 -0.07 -2.56 10.66
CA ILE A 137 -0.73 -1.93 9.51
C ILE A 137 -0.49 -0.44 9.58
N ALA A 138 -0.05 0.16 8.48
CA ALA A 138 0.16 1.58 8.36
C ALA A 138 -0.86 2.21 7.42
N LYS A 139 -1.21 3.46 7.70
CA LYS A 139 -2.01 4.33 6.85
C LYS A 139 -1.12 5.48 6.34
N ILE A 140 -1.21 5.73 5.06
CA ILE A 140 -0.55 6.84 4.37
C ILE A 140 -1.64 7.78 3.86
N ASP A 141 -1.53 9.05 4.17
CA ASP A 141 -2.39 10.10 3.65
C ASP A 141 -1.91 10.53 2.26
N LEU A 142 -2.78 10.45 1.26
CA LEU A 142 -2.43 10.79 -0.12
C LEU A 142 -2.51 12.30 -0.41
N THR A 143 -2.98 13.12 0.50
CA THR A 143 -2.91 14.59 0.36
C THR A 143 -1.51 15.11 0.69
N THR A 144 -0.80 14.44 1.61
CA THR A 144 0.55 14.80 2.06
C THR A 144 1.62 13.84 1.57
N PHE A 145 1.24 12.62 1.20
CA PHE A 145 2.14 11.49 0.94
C PHE A 145 3.02 11.18 2.16
N GLU A 146 2.40 11.12 3.32
CA GLU A 146 3.07 10.82 4.59
C GLU A 146 2.33 9.70 5.33
N THR A 147 3.10 8.87 6.03
CA THR A 147 2.54 7.89 6.96
C THR A 147 1.99 8.62 8.17
N THR A 148 0.71 8.47 8.45
CA THR A 148 0.01 9.22 9.50
C THR A 148 -0.42 8.35 10.68
N GLU A 149 -0.48 7.04 10.51
CA GLU A 149 -0.87 6.12 11.56
C GLU A 149 -0.26 4.74 11.34
N ILE A 150 0.21 4.10 12.41
CA ILE A 150 0.61 2.70 12.44
C ILE A 150 -0.04 2.06 13.65
N ILE A 151 -0.77 0.96 13.42
CA ILE A 151 -1.36 0.15 14.51
C ILE A 151 -0.73 -1.24 14.55
N GLU A 152 -0.72 -1.86 15.72
CA GLU A 152 -0.32 -3.24 15.93
C GLU A 152 -1.57 -4.13 16.05
N VAL A 153 -1.59 -5.21 15.27
CA VAL A 153 -2.72 -6.16 15.23
C VAL A 153 -2.44 -7.28 16.24
N PRO A 154 -3.30 -7.52 17.24
CA PRO A 154 -3.09 -8.57 18.21
C PRO A 154 -3.28 -9.97 17.61
N ASN A 155 -2.81 -11.00 18.33
CA ASN A 155 -2.92 -12.40 17.93
C ASN A 155 -2.30 -12.73 16.57
N SER A 156 -1.25 -12.02 16.21
CA SER A 156 -0.47 -12.21 15.00
C SER A 156 1.00 -11.94 15.26
N ALA A 157 1.90 -12.66 14.61
CA ALA A 157 3.32 -12.34 14.61
C ALA A 157 3.77 -11.61 13.33
N GLY A 158 2.91 -11.56 12.32
CA GLY A 158 3.11 -10.84 11.07
C GLY A 158 1.93 -11.02 10.13
N ASN A 159 1.69 -10.04 9.29
CA ASN A 159 0.57 -10.02 8.36
C ASN A 159 1.09 -9.97 6.92
N HIS A 160 0.72 -10.93 6.08
CA HIS A 160 1.15 -10.93 4.68
C HIS A 160 0.00 -10.64 3.71
N SER A 161 -1.17 -11.15 3.99
CA SER A 161 -2.37 -10.96 3.18
C SER A 161 -3.23 -9.84 3.74
N SER A 162 -2.69 -8.63 3.80
CA SER A 162 -3.31 -7.58 4.58
C SER A 162 -3.40 -6.29 3.84
N SER A 163 -4.14 -5.38 4.42
CA SER A 163 -4.43 -4.04 3.94
C SER A 163 -5.47 -3.97 2.84
N PHE A 164 -6.09 -5.09 2.46
CA PHE A 164 -7.19 -5.06 1.49
C PHE A 164 -8.42 -4.39 2.09
N VAL A 165 -8.89 -3.36 1.40
CA VAL A 165 -10.04 -2.57 1.84
C VAL A 165 -11.35 -3.13 1.32
N THR A 166 -12.41 -3.01 2.10
CA THR A 166 -13.78 -3.25 1.63
C THR A 166 -14.25 -2.17 0.65
N GLU A 167 -15.35 -2.42 -0.05
CA GLU A 167 -15.84 -1.61 -1.16
C GLU A 167 -16.01 -0.11 -0.86
N ASN A 168 -16.26 0.25 0.40
CA ASN A 168 -16.35 1.65 0.85
C ASN A 168 -15.32 1.99 1.94
N THR A 169 -14.26 1.20 2.04
CA THR A 169 -13.24 1.36 3.08
C THR A 169 -13.84 1.29 4.51
N GLU A 170 -14.93 0.53 4.69
CA GLU A 170 -15.49 0.28 6.02
C GLU A 170 -14.47 -0.42 6.90
N TYR A 171 -13.70 -1.34 6.29
CA TYR A 171 -12.64 -2.11 6.94
C TYR A 171 -11.39 -2.21 6.09
N VAL A 172 -10.26 -2.21 6.78
CA VAL A 172 -9.01 -2.82 6.33
C VAL A 172 -8.95 -4.20 6.97
N VAL A 173 -8.69 -5.24 6.18
CA VAL A 173 -8.66 -6.61 6.71
C VAL A 173 -7.23 -7.13 6.70
N ALA A 174 -6.79 -7.64 7.86
CA ALA A 174 -5.45 -8.16 8.09
C ALA A 174 -5.49 -9.65 8.44
N GLY A 175 -4.85 -10.47 7.62
CA GLY A 175 -4.71 -11.91 7.86
C GLY A 175 -3.33 -12.28 8.40
N THR A 176 -3.32 -13.13 9.41
CA THR A 176 -2.08 -13.62 10.04
C THR A 176 -1.33 -14.56 9.11
N ARG A 177 -0.11 -14.19 8.74
CA ARG A 177 0.83 -15.12 8.08
C ARG A 177 1.55 -16.02 9.09
N PHE A 178 1.95 -15.45 10.21
CA PHE A 178 2.65 -16.16 11.27
C PHE A 178 1.75 -16.24 12.49
N SER A 179 1.14 -17.40 12.69
CA SER A 179 0.25 -17.67 13.81
C SER A 179 0.98 -17.63 15.15
N VAL A 180 0.24 -17.29 16.19
CA VAL A 180 0.72 -17.27 17.57
C VAL A 180 -0.24 -18.06 18.45
N PRO A 181 0.17 -18.43 19.68
CA PRO A 181 -0.77 -18.95 20.67
C PRO A 181 -1.88 -17.94 20.94
N VAL A 182 -3.13 -18.39 20.98
CA VAL A 182 -4.27 -17.52 21.29
C VAL A 182 -4.98 -18.04 22.56
N PRO A 183 -5.05 -17.23 23.62
CA PRO A 183 -4.47 -15.91 23.78
C PRO A 183 -2.93 -15.91 23.73
N GLN A 184 -2.36 -14.83 23.21
CA GLN A 184 -0.91 -14.72 23.02
C GLN A 184 -0.16 -14.83 24.34
N LYS A 185 0.74 -15.78 24.42
CA LYS A 185 1.59 -16.06 25.60
C LYS A 185 2.78 -16.91 25.21
N ASP A 186 3.82 -16.86 26.00
CA ASP A 186 4.94 -17.77 25.88
C ASP A 186 4.51 -19.21 26.15
N MET A 187 4.96 -20.14 25.32
CA MET A 187 4.72 -21.56 25.51
C MET A 187 5.83 -22.41 24.92
N SER A 188 5.88 -23.67 25.35
CA SER A 188 6.82 -24.64 24.79
C SER A 188 6.52 -24.93 23.33
N ILE A 189 7.57 -25.07 22.50
CA ILE A 189 7.42 -25.50 21.11
C ILE A 189 6.72 -26.86 20.99
N ASN A 190 6.79 -27.70 21.99
CA ASN A 190 6.10 -28.99 22.02
C ASN A 190 4.57 -28.87 22.15
N GLU A 191 4.09 -27.68 22.53
CA GLU A 191 2.66 -27.38 22.67
C GLU A 191 2.12 -26.62 21.44
N TYR A 192 2.91 -26.54 20.38
CA TYR A 192 2.56 -25.77 19.18
C TYR A 192 1.22 -26.19 18.59
N LYS A 193 1.03 -27.48 18.33
CA LYS A 193 -0.19 -28.00 17.71
C LYS A 193 -1.40 -27.75 18.60
N GLY A 194 -2.43 -27.18 18.03
CA GLY A 194 -3.69 -26.90 18.73
C GLY A 194 -3.72 -25.60 19.55
N ASN A 195 -2.60 -24.94 19.79
CA ASN A 195 -2.56 -23.66 20.49
C ASN A 195 -2.31 -22.46 19.56
N PHE A 196 -1.55 -22.64 18.50
CA PHE A 196 -1.31 -21.62 17.51
C PHE A 196 -2.53 -21.48 16.60
N LYS A 197 -2.95 -20.24 16.36
CA LYS A 197 -4.15 -19.89 15.59
C LYS A 197 -3.85 -18.80 14.60
N GLY A 198 -4.47 -18.89 13.44
CA GLY A 198 -4.57 -17.76 12.53
C GLY A 198 -5.68 -16.82 12.98
N ALA A 199 -5.48 -15.53 12.79
CA ALA A 199 -6.47 -14.50 13.06
C ALA A 199 -6.72 -13.70 11.78
N LEU A 200 -7.98 -13.44 11.50
CA LEU A 200 -8.42 -12.49 10.49
C LEU A 200 -9.00 -11.29 11.21
N SER A 201 -8.34 -10.15 11.10
CA SER A 201 -8.69 -8.94 11.84
C SER A 201 -9.42 -7.96 10.94
N PHE A 202 -10.58 -7.51 11.37
CA PHE A 202 -11.35 -6.47 10.73
C PHE A 202 -11.10 -5.15 11.47
N ILE A 203 -10.43 -4.25 10.79
CA ILE A 203 -9.98 -2.96 11.31
C ILE A 203 -10.89 -1.91 10.67
N SER A 204 -11.78 -1.30 11.48
CA SER A 204 -12.65 -0.23 10.98
C SER A 204 -11.85 1.01 10.65
N VAL A 205 -12.28 1.71 9.63
CA VAL A 205 -11.69 2.96 9.16
C VAL A 205 -12.70 4.07 9.33
N ASP A 206 -12.36 5.09 10.08
CA ASP A 206 -13.22 6.27 10.23
C ASP A 206 -13.36 6.98 8.87
N PRO A 207 -14.58 7.25 8.40
CA PRO A 207 -14.78 7.81 7.07
C PRO A 207 -14.33 9.27 6.94
N GLU A 208 -14.11 10.00 8.05
CA GLU A 208 -13.72 11.40 8.04
C GLU A 208 -12.19 11.57 8.04
N ASP A 209 -11.48 10.90 8.94
CA ASP A 209 -10.04 11.07 9.14
C ASP A 209 -9.21 9.81 8.83
N GLY A 210 -9.88 8.70 8.52
CA GLY A 210 -9.22 7.43 8.22
C GLY A 210 -8.64 6.71 9.42
N ARG A 211 -8.92 7.13 10.65
CA ARG A 211 -8.40 6.50 11.85
C ARG A 211 -8.79 5.03 11.93
N MET A 212 -7.82 4.21 12.26
CA MET A 212 -7.97 2.76 12.32
C MET A 212 -8.28 2.28 13.74
N ASP A 213 -9.27 1.37 13.88
CA ASP A 213 -9.59 0.72 15.15
C ASP A 213 -9.93 -0.76 14.92
N ILE A 214 -9.36 -1.65 15.72
CA ILE A 214 -9.61 -3.10 15.59
C ILE A 214 -11.01 -3.40 16.11
N LYS A 215 -11.92 -3.74 15.21
CA LYS A 215 -13.32 -3.93 15.54
C LYS A 215 -13.62 -5.32 16.06
N PHE A 216 -13.15 -6.34 15.35
CA PHE A 216 -13.27 -7.73 15.75
C PHE A 216 -12.22 -8.61 15.04
N GLN A 217 -12.01 -9.79 15.58
CA GLN A 217 -11.16 -10.82 14.99
C GLN A 217 -11.90 -12.14 14.88
N ILE A 218 -11.61 -12.85 13.81
CA ILE A 218 -12.06 -14.23 13.61
C ILE A 218 -10.85 -15.13 13.80
N ILE A 219 -10.90 -15.96 14.85
CA ILE A 219 -9.82 -16.89 15.17
C ILE A 219 -10.13 -18.23 14.51
N MET A 220 -9.24 -18.68 13.66
CA MET A 220 -9.39 -19.94 12.95
C MET A 220 -8.28 -20.91 13.34
N PRO A 221 -8.65 -22.06 13.93
CA PRO A 221 -7.68 -23.10 14.29
C PRO A 221 -7.01 -23.67 13.05
N GLY A 222 -5.70 -23.86 13.13
CA GLY A 222 -4.97 -24.65 12.18
C GLY A 222 -4.59 -23.96 10.87
N PHE A 223 -4.72 -22.63 10.78
CA PHE A 223 -4.44 -21.93 9.52
C PHE A 223 -3.64 -20.65 9.70
N ASN A 224 -2.68 -20.45 8.79
CA ASN A 224 -2.18 -19.14 8.44
C ASN A 224 -2.88 -18.69 7.15
N TYR A 225 -3.06 -17.38 7.01
CA TYR A 225 -3.75 -16.82 5.85
C TYR A 225 -2.76 -16.25 4.84
N ASP A 226 -3.13 -16.26 3.58
CA ASP A 226 -2.36 -15.64 2.55
C ASP A 226 -3.20 -14.59 1.80
N LEU A 227 -3.74 -14.90 0.66
CA LEU A 227 -4.44 -13.89 -0.15
C LEU A 227 -5.88 -13.69 0.32
N SER A 228 -6.25 -12.43 0.50
CA SER A 228 -7.60 -12.04 0.88
C SER A 228 -8.15 -10.96 -0.05
N HIS A 229 -9.45 -11.05 -0.36
CA HIS A 229 -10.13 -10.09 -1.20
C HIS A 229 -11.52 -9.76 -0.70
N PRO A 230 -11.92 -8.49 -0.71
CA PRO A 230 -13.28 -8.09 -0.38
C PRO A 230 -14.25 -8.49 -1.49
N GLY A 231 -15.45 -8.86 -1.11
CA GLY A 231 -16.57 -8.95 -2.04
C GLY A 231 -17.05 -7.57 -2.45
N ARG A 232 -17.46 -7.43 -3.70
CA ARG A 232 -17.94 -6.16 -4.29
C ARG A 232 -19.32 -6.31 -4.91
N GLY A 233 -20.06 -5.23 -5.00
CA GLY A 233 -21.41 -5.21 -5.56
C GLY A 233 -22.34 -6.18 -4.84
N LYS A 234 -22.83 -7.23 -5.50
CA LYS A 234 -23.74 -8.22 -4.91
C LYS A 234 -23.10 -9.07 -3.79
N SER A 235 -21.78 -9.17 -3.76
CA SER A 235 -21.04 -9.83 -2.70
C SER A 235 -20.49 -8.86 -1.65
N HIS A 236 -20.85 -7.59 -1.70
CA HIS A 236 -20.53 -6.63 -0.64
C HIS A 236 -21.02 -7.16 0.72
N GLY A 237 -20.16 -7.09 1.74
CA GLY A 237 -20.41 -7.71 3.04
C GLY A 237 -19.78 -9.10 3.18
N TRP A 238 -19.17 -9.62 2.13
CA TRP A 238 -18.37 -10.83 2.17
C TRP A 238 -16.88 -10.51 2.02
N PHE A 239 -16.06 -11.37 2.61
CA PHE A 239 -14.62 -11.36 2.46
C PHE A 239 -14.13 -12.76 2.16
N PHE A 240 -13.28 -12.90 1.13
CA PHE A 240 -12.75 -14.18 0.65
C PHE A 240 -11.26 -14.23 0.90
N PHE A 241 -10.75 -15.37 1.35
CA PHE A 241 -9.32 -15.55 1.56
C PHE A 241 -8.91 -17.02 1.40
N THR A 242 -7.63 -17.21 1.09
CA THR A 242 -6.99 -18.51 1.02
C THR A 242 -6.21 -18.76 2.30
N THR A 243 -5.94 -20.03 2.59
CA THR A 243 -4.98 -20.41 3.61
C THR A 243 -3.60 -20.60 2.98
N TYR A 244 -2.57 -20.42 3.78
CA TYR A 244 -1.18 -20.60 3.34
C TYR A 244 -0.64 -21.97 3.73
N ASN A 245 -0.85 -22.38 4.97
CA ASN A 245 -0.53 -23.70 5.51
C ASN A 245 -1.34 -23.98 6.76
N THR A 246 -1.30 -25.22 7.23
CA THR A 246 -1.96 -25.63 8.47
C THR A 246 -0.97 -25.74 9.63
N GLU A 247 -1.47 -25.77 10.85
CA GLU A 247 -0.68 -26.05 12.06
C GLU A 247 -0.06 -27.47 12.06
N GLU A 248 -0.53 -28.34 11.20
CA GLU A 248 -0.01 -29.71 11.08
C GLU A 248 1.36 -29.73 10.41
N ALA A 249 1.65 -28.73 9.57
CA ALA A 249 2.91 -28.58 8.84
C ALA A 249 3.70 -27.39 9.38
N HIS A 250 4.52 -27.59 10.39
CA HIS A 250 5.29 -26.54 11.09
C HIS A 250 6.80 -26.59 10.85
N THR A 251 7.28 -27.58 10.12
CA THR A 251 8.66 -27.63 9.64
C THR A 251 8.70 -27.42 8.13
N LEU A 252 9.82 -26.91 7.60
CA LEU A 252 9.97 -26.72 6.15
C LEU A 252 9.78 -28.05 5.37
N MET A 253 10.18 -29.17 5.96
CA MET A 253 9.98 -30.48 5.35
C MET A 253 8.50 -30.89 5.31
N GLU A 254 7.75 -30.60 6.36
CA GLU A 254 6.31 -30.89 6.43
C GLU A 254 5.52 -29.97 5.49
N VAL A 255 5.86 -28.69 5.43
CA VAL A 255 5.24 -27.73 4.48
C VAL A 255 5.46 -28.14 3.02
N ASN A 256 6.68 -28.59 2.69
CA ASN A 256 7.00 -29.06 1.36
C ASN A 256 6.42 -30.46 1.03
N ALA A 257 5.97 -31.20 2.02
CA ALA A 257 5.28 -32.47 1.84
C ALA A 257 3.77 -32.21 1.65
N SER A 258 3.38 -31.82 0.46
CA SER A 258 2.03 -31.37 0.10
C SER A 258 0.87 -32.27 0.54
N GLN A 259 1.13 -33.54 0.80
CA GLN A 259 0.13 -34.47 1.33
C GLN A 259 -0.23 -34.24 2.81
N ASN A 260 0.57 -33.49 3.55
CA ASN A 260 0.35 -33.15 4.95
C ASN A 260 -0.23 -31.73 5.13
N ASP A 261 -0.26 -30.96 4.06
CA ASP A 261 -0.80 -29.60 4.08
C ASP A 261 -2.13 -29.55 3.34
N LYS A 262 -3.02 -28.67 3.77
CA LYS A 262 -4.34 -28.50 3.20
C LYS A 262 -4.64 -27.01 3.02
N ASP A 263 -4.92 -26.64 1.80
CA ASP A 263 -5.36 -25.30 1.47
C ASP A 263 -6.89 -25.23 1.42
N PHE A 264 -7.41 -24.12 1.89
CA PHE A 264 -8.84 -23.85 1.90
C PHE A 264 -9.10 -22.47 1.31
N ILE A 265 -10.28 -22.33 0.73
CA ILE A 265 -10.85 -21.02 0.43
C ILE A 265 -11.99 -20.83 1.44
N ALA A 266 -11.92 -19.74 2.20
CA ALA A 266 -12.96 -19.39 3.13
C ALA A 266 -13.68 -18.10 2.71
N ALA A 267 -14.97 -18.05 3.00
CA ALA A 267 -15.83 -16.90 2.77
C ALA A 267 -16.46 -16.47 4.09
N ILE A 268 -16.24 -15.23 4.47
CA ILE A 268 -16.77 -14.64 5.70
C ILE A 268 -17.79 -13.57 5.34
N ASN A 269 -18.98 -13.69 5.89
CA ASN A 269 -19.98 -12.63 5.84
C ASN A 269 -19.80 -11.71 7.05
N TRP A 270 -18.99 -10.67 6.87
CA TRP A 270 -18.67 -9.74 7.95
C TRP A 270 -19.86 -8.88 8.38
N LYS A 271 -20.80 -8.58 7.50
CA LYS A 271 -22.04 -7.87 7.86
C LYS A 271 -22.89 -8.64 8.86
N LYS A 272 -22.95 -9.97 8.73
CA LYS A 272 -23.67 -10.81 9.68
C LYS A 272 -22.97 -10.93 11.03
N ILE A 273 -21.69 -10.61 11.11
CA ILE A 273 -20.96 -10.61 12.38
C ILE A 273 -21.19 -9.31 13.13
N GLU A 274 -21.44 -8.22 12.40
CA GLU A 274 -21.77 -6.92 12.99
C GLU A 274 -23.20 -6.88 13.61
N GLU A 275 -24.13 -7.68 13.09
CA GLU A 275 -25.49 -7.84 13.61
C GLU A 275 -25.51 -8.60 14.95
#